data_19987ff60f21d8302cbb6df8026ebee1
#
_entry.id   19987ff60f21d8302cbb6df8026ebee1
#
_cell.length_a   1.000
_cell.length_b   1.000
_cell.length_c   1.000
_cell.angle_alpha   90.00
_cell.angle_beta   90.00
_cell.angle_gamma   90.00
#
_symmetry.space_group_name_H-M   'P 1'
#
loop_
_entity.id
_entity.type
_entity.pdbx_description
1 polymer ?
#
loop_
_entity_poly.entity_id
_entity_poly.type
_entity_poly.pdbx_seq_one_letter_code
_entity_poly.pdbx_strand_id
1 'polypeptide(L)'
;MNETELKGMIESILGELVKAKGLDSVEPAKRTKEVNKLGDSVGSNIISNEFLPDISEVDLKKQLLVDNPHDREGYLKMKSYTAARLGVGRCGTRYKTQSVLRFRADHAAAQDAVFSDVNPELVEEMGFIPVRTVCKNKDEYITRPDHGRIFDEANTEIIKQNVKKGAKLQVVVGDGLSSAAIEANIRDVIPALKQGLKKYNLDFDKVLFVKYCRVPAMDPIGEISDADVVCLFVGERPGLVTAESMSAYIAYRPTVGMPESRRTVVSNIHKGGTPAVEAGAYIADIFKNMLEKKKSGIELK
;
A
#
# COMPACT_ATOMS: atom_id res chain seq x y z
N MET A 1 37.30 5.02 -17.15
CA MET A 1 37.00 3.97 -18.14
C MET A 1 35.90 4.54 -19.02
N ASN A 2 36.16 4.70 -20.30
CA ASN A 2 35.18 5.24 -21.22
C ASN A 2 34.30 4.11 -21.82
N GLU A 3 33.19 4.47 -22.48
CA GLU A 3 32.20 3.54 -23.00
C GLU A 3 32.78 2.54 -24.03
N THR A 4 33.79 2.99 -24.77
CA THR A 4 34.50 2.19 -25.79
C THR A 4 35.40 1.12 -25.13
N GLU A 5 36.09 1.45 -24.05
CA GLU A 5 36.88 0.51 -23.27
C GLU A 5 36.03 -0.56 -22.60
N LEU A 6 34.86 -0.18 -22.06
CA LEU A 6 33.90 -1.09 -21.45
C LEU A 6 33.34 -2.09 -22.49
N LYS A 7 33.01 -1.59 -23.69
CA LYS A 7 32.50 -2.42 -24.78
C LYS A 7 33.53 -3.45 -25.28
N GLY A 8 34.79 -3.02 -25.45
CA GLY A 8 35.88 -3.93 -25.81
C GLY A 8 36.14 -5.02 -24.77
N MET A 9 36.01 -4.70 -23.49
CA MET A 9 36.16 -5.64 -22.39
C MET A 9 35.04 -6.67 -22.35
N ILE A 10 33.79 -6.26 -22.60
CA ILE A 10 32.64 -7.16 -22.69
C ILE A 10 32.75 -8.10 -23.89
N GLU A 11 33.17 -7.59 -25.05
CA GLU A 11 33.39 -8.42 -26.25
C GLU A 11 34.49 -9.46 -26.04
N SER A 12 35.58 -9.10 -25.34
CA SER A 12 36.65 -10.03 -25.00
C SER A 12 36.20 -11.16 -24.07
N ILE A 13 35.47 -10.83 -23.00
CA ILE A 13 34.89 -11.79 -22.04
C ILE A 13 33.90 -12.74 -22.71
N LEU A 14 33.05 -12.22 -23.57
CA LEU A 14 32.10 -13.04 -24.35
C LEU A 14 32.82 -14.00 -25.30
N GLY A 15 33.89 -13.55 -25.97
CA GLY A 15 34.71 -14.39 -26.83
C GLY A 15 35.39 -15.54 -26.06
N GLU A 16 35.93 -15.29 -24.86
CA GLU A 16 36.50 -16.33 -24.01
C GLU A 16 35.44 -17.32 -23.48
N LEU A 17 34.27 -16.86 -23.13
CA LEU A 17 33.15 -17.72 -22.69
C LEU A 17 32.63 -18.65 -23.79
N VAL A 18 32.58 -18.18 -25.05
CA VAL A 18 32.19 -18.97 -26.21
C VAL A 18 33.22 -20.07 -26.46
N LYS A 19 34.51 -19.75 -26.40
CA LYS A 19 35.60 -20.72 -26.55
C LYS A 19 35.63 -21.75 -25.41
N ALA A 20 35.43 -21.31 -24.17
CA ALA A 20 35.44 -22.19 -23.00
C ALA A 20 34.26 -23.18 -22.97
N LYS A 21 33.15 -22.87 -23.63
CA LYS A 21 31.98 -23.76 -23.73
C LYS A 21 31.98 -24.65 -24.99
N GLY A 22 33.04 -24.63 -25.82
CA GLY A 22 33.11 -25.48 -27.02
C GLY A 22 32.00 -25.21 -28.06
N LEU A 23 31.50 -23.97 -28.14
CA LEU A 23 30.43 -23.56 -29.07
C LEU A 23 30.93 -23.15 -30.46
N ASP A 24 32.25 -23.31 -30.72
CA ASP A 24 32.85 -22.95 -32.03
C ASP A 24 32.43 -23.84 -33.21
N SER A 25 31.60 -24.87 -33.00
CA SER A 25 31.16 -25.82 -34.04
C SER A 25 29.68 -25.79 -34.40
N VAL A 26 28.94 -24.78 -33.94
CA VAL A 26 27.54 -24.61 -34.35
C VAL A 26 27.52 -23.80 -35.64
N GLU A 27 27.51 -24.49 -36.80
CA GLU A 27 27.18 -23.84 -38.08
C GLU A 27 25.84 -23.10 -37.93
N PRO A 28 25.75 -21.85 -38.39
CA PRO A 28 24.47 -21.13 -38.37
C PRO A 28 23.49 -21.91 -39.24
N ALA A 29 22.39 -22.35 -38.62
CA ALA A 29 21.32 -23.05 -39.34
C ALA A 29 20.95 -22.25 -40.57
N LYS A 30 21.05 -22.88 -41.78
CA LYS A 30 20.63 -22.27 -43.04
C LYS A 30 19.18 -21.82 -42.92
N ARG A 31 18.96 -20.51 -42.78
CA ARG A 31 17.64 -19.91 -42.85
C ARG A 31 17.05 -20.28 -44.20
N THR A 32 15.99 -21.05 -44.20
CA THR A 32 15.24 -21.38 -45.43
C THR A 32 14.69 -20.07 -46.02
N LYS A 33 14.65 -20.00 -47.37
CA LYS A 33 14.15 -18.82 -48.10
C LYS A 33 12.73 -18.37 -47.72
N GLU A 34 11.95 -19.23 -47.07
CA GLU A 34 10.60 -18.89 -46.55
C GLU A 34 10.59 -18.00 -45.33
N VAL A 35 11.63 -18.04 -44.48
CA VAL A 35 11.71 -17.13 -43.31
C VAL A 35 12.04 -15.71 -43.76
N ASN A 36 12.77 -15.53 -44.85
CA ASN A 36 13.07 -14.21 -45.39
C ASN A 36 11.84 -13.54 -46.07
N LYS A 37 10.83 -14.29 -46.51
CA LYS A 37 9.58 -13.71 -47.06
C LYS A 37 8.67 -13.13 -45.95
N LEU A 38 8.78 -13.59 -44.69
CA LEU A 38 8.07 -12.98 -43.55
C LEU A 38 8.74 -11.69 -43.09
N GLY A 39 10.04 -11.51 -43.33
CA GLY A 39 10.76 -10.29 -42.97
C GLY A 39 10.45 -9.09 -43.87
N ASP A 40 10.17 -9.36 -45.16
CA ASP A 40 9.89 -8.27 -46.13
C ASP A 40 8.45 -7.75 -46.11
N SER A 41 7.55 -8.40 -45.33
CA SER A 41 6.17 -7.94 -45.11
C SER A 41 5.96 -7.18 -43.80
N VAL A 42 7.00 -7.01 -42.98
CA VAL A 42 6.97 -6.06 -41.89
C VAL A 42 7.20 -4.68 -42.52
N GLY A 43 6.08 -4.10 -42.94
CA GLY A 43 6.06 -2.75 -43.50
C GLY A 43 6.88 -1.78 -42.62
N SER A 44 7.42 -0.78 -43.30
CA SER A 44 8.13 0.35 -42.74
C SER A 44 7.71 0.57 -41.28
N ASN A 45 8.68 0.58 -40.33
CA ASN A 45 8.45 0.99 -38.96
C ASN A 45 7.82 2.37 -38.98
N ILE A 46 6.50 2.44 -39.06
CA ILE A 46 5.77 3.67 -38.78
C ILE A 46 5.90 3.78 -37.27
N ILE A 47 6.88 4.55 -36.86
CA ILE A 47 6.91 5.04 -35.48
C ILE A 47 5.68 5.96 -35.39
N SER A 48 4.58 5.42 -34.90
CA SER A 48 3.43 6.22 -34.55
C SER A 48 3.84 7.09 -33.36
N ASN A 49 3.81 8.40 -33.54
CA ASN A 49 3.95 9.35 -32.45
C ASN A 49 2.64 9.49 -31.64
N GLU A 50 1.70 8.54 -31.81
CA GLU A 50 0.48 8.50 -31.05
C GLU A 50 0.78 8.21 -29.58
N PHE A 51 0.13 8.98 -28.72
CA PHE A 51 0.20 8.76 -27.28
C PHE A 51 -0.38 7.39 -26.91
N LEU A 52 0.42 6.55 -26.29
CA LEU A 52 -0.08 5.27 -25.78
C LEU A 52 -0.95 5.54 -24.53
N PRO A 53 -2.21 5.09 -24.53
CA PRO A 53 -3.08 5.29 -23.38
C PRO A 53 -2.52 4.55 -22.15
N ASP A 54 -2.65 5.16 -20.98
CA ASP A 54 -2.26 4.53 -19.73
C ASP A 54 -3.15 3.32 -19.44
N ILE A 55 -2.55 2.15 -19.41
CA ILE A 55 -3.26 0.90 -19.15
C ILE A 55 -3.85 0.85 -17.73
N SER A 56 -3.35 1.65 -16.80
CA SER A 56 -3.86 1.74 -15.43
C SER A 56 -5.21 2.45 -15.34
N GLU A 57 -5.52 3.33 -16.29
CA GLU A 57 -6.79 4.08 -16.36
C GLU A 57 -7.98 3.23 -16.86
N VAL A 58 -7.70 2.07 -17.42
CA VAL A 58 -8.77 1.19 -17.93
C VAL A 58 -9.65 0.70 -16.79
N ASP A 59 -10.95 1.00 -16.86
CA ASP A 59 -11.94 0.49 -15.92
C ASP A 59 -12.11 -1.03 -16.09
N LEU A 60 -11.50 -1.78 -15.18
CA LEU A 60 -11.51 -3.24 -15.21
C LEU A 60 -12.92 -3.82 -15.03
N LYS A 61 -13.87 -3.09 -14.45
CA LYS A 61 -15.26 -3.55 -14.31
C LYS A 61 -16.00 -3.58 -15.65
N LYS A 62 -15.58 -2.75 -16.60
CA LYS A 62 -16.14 -2.66 -17.95
C LYS A 62 -15.37 -3.50 -19.00
N GLN A 63 -14.15 -3.90 -18.69
CA GLN A 63 -13.30 -4.66 -19.59
C GLN A 63 -13.54 -6.17 -19.46
N LEU A 64 -13.88 -6.86 -20.54
CA LEU A 64 -13.97 -8.31 -20.62
C LEU A 64 -13.05 -8.82 -21.73
N LEU A 65 -12.02 -9.58 -21.37
CA LEU A 65 -10.98 -10.10 -22.27
C LEU A 65 -11.16 -11.60 -22.62
N VAL A 66 -12.28 -12.19 -22.23
CA VAL A 66 -12.66 -13.54 -22.65
C VAL A 66 -13.20 -13.48 -24.07
N ASP A 67 -12.63 -14.29 -24.98
CA ASP A 67 -13.13 -14.40 -26.35
C ASP A 67 -14.43 -15.22 -26.37
N ASN A 68 -15.42 -14.75 -27.13
CA ASN A 68 -16.71 -15.42 -27.31
C ASN A 68 -17.35 -15.93 -26.00
N PRO A 69 -17.58 -15.09 -25.00
CA PRO A 69 -18.20 -15.50 -23.76
C PRO A 69 -19.64 -15.94 -24.01
N HIS A 70 -20.07 -17.02 -23.35
CA HIS A 70 -21.45 -17.51 -23.47
C HIS A 70 -22.48 -16.45 -23.05
N ASP A 71 -22.20 -15.70 -21.98
CA ASP A 71 -23.02 -14.61 -21.48
C ASP A 71 -22.15 -13.40 -21.13
N ARG A 72 -21.99 -12.47 -22.08
CA ARG A 72 -21.19 -11.25 -21.90
C ARG A 72 -21.79 -10.32 -20.83
N GLU A 73 -23.10 -10.16 -20.84
CA GLU A 73 -23.79 -9.24 -19.94
C GLU A 73 -23.75 -9.74 -18.50
N GLY A 74 -23.97 -11.05 -18.30
CA GLY A 74 -23.82 -11.69 -16.99
C GLY A 74 -22.40 -11.54 -16.43
N TYR A 75 -21.36 -11.70 -17.25
CA TYR A 75 -19.98 -11.44 -16.84
C TYR A 75 -19.77 -10.00 -16.38
N LEU A 76 -20.21 -9.02 -17.17
CA LEU A 76 -20.07 -7.60 -16.82
C LEU A 76 -20.87 -7.24 -15.57
N LYS A 77 -22.04 -7.83 -15.40
CA LYS A 77 -22.86 -7.68 -14.20
C LYS A 77 -22.13 -8.25 -12.96
N MET A 78 -21.58 -9.46 -13.03
CA MET A 78 -20.76 -10.01 -11.93
C MET A 78 -19.57 -9.11 -11.60
N LYS A 79 -18.86 -8.60 -12.61
CA LYS A 79 -17.71 -7.70 -12.44
C LYS A 79 -18.08 -6.40 -11.72
N SER A 80 -19.28 -5.89 -11.90
CA SER A 80 -19.71 -4.66 -11.24
C SER A 80 -19.83 -4.80 -9.71
N TYR A 81 -20.06 -6.01 -9.22
CA TYR A 81 -20.27 -6.28 -7.78
C TYR A 81 -19.01 -6.69 -7.02
N THR A 82 -17.88 -6.89 -7.71
CA THR A 82 -16.66 -7.35 -7.05
C THR A 82 -15.42 -6.65 -7.58
N ALA A 83 -14.43 -6.49 -6.70
CA ALA A 83 -13.07 -6.07 -7.08
C ALA A 83 -12.25 -7.22 -7.67
N ALA A 84 -12.75 -8.47 -7.63
CA ALA A 84 -12.07 -9.61 -8.21
C ALA A 84 -11.90 -9.45 -9.73
N ARG A 85 -10.76 -9.88 -10.26
CA ARG A 85 -10.43 -9.75 -11.68
C ARG A 85 -11.03 -10.89 -12.48
N LEU A 86 -12.32 -10.83 -12.71
CA LEU A 86 -13.04 -11.77 -13.56
C LEU A 86 -12.78 -11.44 -15.04
N GLY A 87 -12.78 -12.45 -15.90
CA GLY A 87 -12.71 -12.27 -17.35
C GLY A 87 -11.37 -11.71 -17.87
N VAL A 88 -10.26 -12.08 -17.24
CA VAL A 88 -8.88 -11.62 -17.57
C VAL A 88 -8.28 -12.27 -18.81
N GLY A 89 -8.96 -12.90 -19.66
CA GLY A 89 -8.50 -13.45 -20.93
C GLY A 89 -7.20 -14.28 -20.87
N ARG A 90 -7.24 -15.44 -21.55
CA ARG A 90 -6.10 -16.35 -21.64
C ARG A 90 -5.81 -16.74 -23.08
N CYS A 91 -4.56 -17.13 -23.35
CA CYS A 91 -4.12 -17.82 -24.54
C CYS A 91 -3.51 -19.16 -24.10
N GLY A 92 -4.30 -20.22 -24.08
CA GLY A 92 -3.93 -21.49 -23.48
C GLY A 92 -3.68 -21.33 -21.97
N THR A 93 -2.50 -21.75 -21.50
CA THR A 93 -2.11 -21.66 -20.08
C THR A 93 -1.65 -20.25 -19.65
N ARG A 94 -1.39 -19.36 -20.60
CA ARG A 94 -0.87 -18.01 -20.33
C ARG A 94 -2.00 -16.98 -20.34
N TYR A 95 -1.82 -15.90 -19.58
CA TYR A 95 -2.68 -14.72 -19.70
C TYR A 95 -2.40 -13.99 -21.03
N LYS A 96 -3.41 -13.32 -21.57
CA LYS A 96 -3.23 -12.37 -22.67
C LYS A 96 -2.26 -11.27 -22.27
N THR A 97 -1.49 -10.75 -23.23
CA THR A 97 -0.49 -9.69 -23.00
C THR A 97 -1.09 -8.49 -22.25
N GLN A 98 -2.27 -8.04 -22.65
CA GLN A 98 -2.98 -6.93 -21.99
C GLN A 98 -3.23 -7.20 -20.51
N SER A 99 -3.63 -8.42 -20.14
CA SER A 99 -3.81 -8.81 -18.74
C SER A 99 -2.50 -8.78 -17.96
N VAL A 100 -1.41 -9.29 -18.56
CA VAL A 100 -0.08 -9.30 -17.93
C VAL A 100 0.45 -7.88 -17.73
N LEU A 101 0.32 -7.03 -18.75
CA LEU A 101 0.77 -5.63 -18.66
C LEU A 101 0.01 -4.88 -17.56
N ARG A 102 -1.31 -5.08 -17.47
CA ARG A 102 -2.11 -4.49 -16.40
C ARG A 102 -1.69 -4.98 -15.01
N PHE A 103 -1.46 -6.28 -14.82
CA PHE A 103 -0.96 -6.81 -13.54
C PHE A 103 0.39 -6.22 -13.17
N ARG A 104 1.29 -6.02 -14.13
CA ARG A 104 2.59 -5.38 -13.87
C ARG A 104 2.46 -3.91 -13.49
N ALA A 105 1.59 -3.16 -14.16
CA ALA A 105 1.32 -1.77 -13.82
C ALA A 105 0.75 -1.64 -12.40
N ASP A 106 -0.26 -2.45 -12.04
CA ASP A 106 -0.83 -2.43 -10.69
C ASP A 106 0.17 -2.89 -9.62
N HIS A 107 1.05 -3.84 -9.95
CA HIS A 107 2.11 -4.26 -9.04
C HIS A 107 3.17 -3.17 -8.84
N ALA A 108 3.55 -2.45 -9.91
CA ALA A 108 4.46 -1.32 -9.81
C ALA A 108 3.87 -0.22 -8.92
N ALA A 109 2.59 0.15 -9.14
CA ALA A 109 1.90 1.12 -8.29
C ALA A 109 1.85 0.69 -6.80
N ALA A 110 1.66 -0.61 -6.55
CA ALA A 110 1.71 -1.15 -5.18
C ALA A 110 3.12 -1.05 -4.58
N GLN A 111 4.18 -1.30 -5.35
CA GLN A 111 5.56 -1.13 -4.90
C GLN A 111 5.87 0.34 -4.61
N ASP A 112 5.50 1.25 -5.49
CA ASP A 112 5.69 2.69 -5.30
C ASP A 112 5.03 3.17 -4.01
N ALA A 113 3.80 2.70 -3.72
CA ALA A 113 3.10 3.04 -2.48
C ALA A 113 3.81 2.53 -1.21
N VAL A 114 4.53 1.40 -1.30
CA VAL A 114 5.33 0.88 -0.16
C VAL A 114 6.58 1.73 0.06
N PHE A 115 7.24 2.18 -1.01
CA PHE A 115 8.51 2.90 -0.93
C PHE A 115 8.35 4.42 -0.81
N SER A 116 7.16 4.96 -1.07
CA SER A 116 6.87 6.39 -0.84
C SER A 116 6.74 6.70 0.66
N ASP A 117 6.93 7.95 1.00
CA ASP A 117 6.68 8.52 2.31
C ASP A 117 5.47 9.46 2.22
N VAL A 118 4.75 9.65 3.32
CA VAL A 118 3.69 10.66 3.41
C VAL A 118 4.28 12.06 3.23
N ASN A 119 3.62 12.90 2.41
CA ASN A 119 4.07 14.26 2.15
C ASN A 119 4.13 15.06 3.46
N PRO A 120 5.28 15.66 3.82
CA PRO A 120 5.43 16.48 5.01
C PRO A 120 4.45 17.66 5.09
N GLU A 121 4.08 18.24 3.95
CA GLU A 121 3.09 19.32 3.89
C GLU A 121 1.73 18.89 4.45
N LEU A 122 1.31 17.65 4.23
CA LEU A 122 0.09 17.09 4.81
C LEU A 122 0.17 17.04 6.34
N VAL A 123 1.32 16.64 6.87
CA VAL A 123 1.55 16.55 8.33
C VAL A 123 1.45 17.93 8.97
N GLU A 124 2.04 18.96 8.33
CA GLU A 124 1.96 20.34 8.77
C GLU A 124 0.55 20.92 8.64
N GLU A 125 -0.11 20.73 7.49
CA GLU A 125 -1.49 21.17 7.22
C GLU A 125 -2.47 20.65 8.27
N MET A 126 -2.32 19.37 8.63
CA MET A 126 -3.17 18.70 9.61
C MET A 126 -2.79 19.03 11.07
N GLY A 127 -1.69 19.74 11.31
CA GLY A 127 -1.16 20.07 12.63
C GLY A 127 -0.75 18.84 13.44
N PHE A 128 -0.29 17.78 12.79
CA PHE A 128 0.15 16.56 13.45
C PHE A 128 1.54 16.74 14.06
N ILE A 129 1.80 16.06 15.16
CA ILE A 129 3.11 16.07 15.82
C ILE A 129 3.97 14.95 15.23
N PRO A 130 5.03 15.27 14.46
CA PRO A 130 5.85 14.25 13.84
C PRO A 130 6.77 13.57 14.86
N VAL A 131 6.76 12.25 14.83
CA VAL A 131 7.69 11.37 15.54
C VAL A 131 8.11 10.22 14.62
N ARG A 132 9.18 9.52 14.95
CA ARG A 132 9.70 8.41 14.16
C ARG A 132 10.06 7.24 15.05
N THR A 133 9.81 6.03 14.56
CA THR A 133 10.36 4.81 15.17
C THR A 133 11.89 4.76 15.01
N VAL A 134 12.54 3.78 15.60
CA VAL A 134 14.02 3.64 15.48
C VAL A 134 14.49 3.25 14.07
N CYS A 135 13.58 2.95 13.14
CA CYS A 135 13.92 2.68 11.75
C CYS A 135 14.63 3.88 11.11
N LYS A 136 15.78 3.64 10.49
CA LYS A 136 16.61 4.67 9.84
C LYS A 136 16.09 5.04 8.45
N ASN A 137 15.57 4.06 7.73
CA ASN A 137 15.07 4.20 6.37
C ASN A 137 13.97 3.16 6.07
N LYS A 138 13.41 3.21 4.86
CA LYS A 138 12.32 2.34 4.42
C LYS A 138 12.76 0.87 4.30
N ASP A 139 13.99 0.59 3.88
CA ASP A 139 14.50 -0.79 3.77
C ASP A 139 14.57 -1.47 5.14
N GLU A 140 15.06 -0.75 6.15
CA GLU A 140 15.05 -1.24 7.53
C GLU A 140 13.62 -1.46 8.04
N TYR A 141 12.71 -0.53 7.77
CA TYR A 141 11.30 -0.66 8.13
C TYR A 141 10.65 -1.92 7.53
N ILE A 142 11.00 -2.28 6.28
CA ILE A 142 10.44 -3.44 5.59
C ILE A 142 11.06 -4.74 6.13
N THR A 143 12.38 -4.75 6.33
CA THR A 143 13.15 -5.96 6.71
C THR A 143 13.22 -6.21 8.21
N ARG A 144 13.01 -5.17 9.04
CA ARG A 144 13.05 -5.22 10.51
C ARG A 144 11.73 -4.71 11.12
N PRO A 145 10.65 -5.51 11.06
CA PRO A 145 9.34 -5.10 11.58
C PRO A 145 9.34 -4.77 13.08
N ASP A 146 10.27 -5.34 13.83
CA ASP A 146 10.49 -5.06 15.25
C ASP A 146 10.93 -3.61 15.50
N HIS A 147 11.72 -3.00 14.61
CA HIS A 147 12.14 -1.60 14.72
C HIS A 147 10.99 -0.61 14.47
N GLY A 148 10.00 -0.98 13.70
CA GLY A 148 8.80 -0.14 13.47
C GLY A 148 7.81 -0.09 14.64
N ARG A 149 8.17 -0.65 15.80
CA ARG A 149 7.31 -0.74 17.01
C ARG A 149 7.83 0.07 18.19
N ILE A 150 9.08 0.52 18.14
CA ILE A 150 9.79 1.13 19.27
C ILE A 150 10.30 2.52 18.91
N PHE A 151 10.47 3.35 19.94
CA PHE A 151 10.99 4.71 19.82
C PHE A 151 12.31 4.84 20.56
N ASP A 152 13.19 5.70 20.07
CA ASP A 152 14.38 6.15 20.82
C ASP A 152 14.01 7.16 21.91
N GLU A 153 14.98 7.56 22.74
CA GLU A 153 14.76 8.50 23.82
C GLU A 153 14.25 9.86 23.33
N ALA A 154 14.80 10.36 22.21
CA ALA A 154 14.42 11.67 21.67
C ALA A 154 12.96 11.68 21.23
N ASN A 155 12.53 10.69 20.46
CA ASN A 155 11.14 10.57 20.01
C ASN A 155 10.19 10.24 21.19
N THR A 156 10.64 9.44 22.15
CA THR A 156 9.89 9.19 23.38
C THR A 156 9.62 10.49 24.16
N GLU A 157 10.61 11.37 24.23
CA GLU A 157 10.45 12.66 24.91
C GLU A 157 9.51 13.60 24.14
N ILE A 158 9.57 13.63 22.82
CA ILE A 158 8.59 14.36 21.98
C ILE A 158 7.17 13.86 22.25
N ILE A 159 6.98 12.55 22.33
CA ILE A 159 5.66 11.96 22.65
C ILE A 159 5.20 12.46 24.02
N LYS A 160 6.01 12.32 25.08
CA LYS A 160 5.66 12.76 26.43
C LYS A 160 5.24 14.22 26.52
N GLN A 161 5.94 15.11 25.80
CA GLN A 161 5.67 16.55 25.80
C GLN A 161 4.39 16.92 25.04
N ASN A 162 3.92 16.07 24.14
CA ASN A 162 2.80 16.39 23.26
C ASN A 162 1.54 15.58 23.51
N VAL A 163 1.59 14.52 24.31
CA VAL A 163 0.40 13.76 24.70
C VAL A 163 -0.15 14.24 26.04
N LYS A 164 -1.46 14.26 26.17
CA LYS A 164 -2.12 14.55 27.45
C LYS A 164 -2.18 13.26 28.27
N LYS A 165 -1.43 13.22 29.38
CA LYS A 165 -1.42 12.06 30.28
C LYS A 165 -2.81 11.82 30.89
N GLY A 166 -3.26 10.57 30.88
CA GLY A 166 -4.58 10.18 31.39
C GLY A 166 -5.74 10.67 30.51
N ALA A 167 -5.50 10.95 29.21
CA ALA A 167 -6.54 11.31 28.27
C ALA A 167 -7.52 10.15 28.04
N LYS A 168 -8.79 10.43 27.78
CA LYS A 168 -9.73 9.39 27.34
C LYS A 168 -9.35 8.78 25.99
N LEU A 169 -8.88 9.62 25.08
CA LEU A 169 -8.58 9.25 23.71
C LEU A 169 -7.22 9.79 23.25
N GLN A 170 -6.41 8.95 22.63
CA GLN A 170 -5.20 9.34 21.91
C GLN A 170 -5.31 8.83 20.46
N VAL A 171 -5.19 9.74 19.51
CA VAL A 171 -5.18 9.41 18.06
C VAL A 171 -3.77 9.48 17.53
N VAL A 172 -3.44 8.51 16.70
CA VAL A 172 -2.14 8.34 16.05
C VAL A 172 -2.37 8.08 14.58
N VAL A 173 -1.56 8.68 13.72
CA VAL A 173 -1.50 8.42 12.29
C VAL A 173 -0.13 7.84 11.97
N GLY A 174 -0.10 6.68 11.35
CA GLY A 174 1.13 5.96 11.07
C GLY A 174 1.44 5.89 9.57
N ASP A 175 2.61 6.41 9.16
CA ASP A 175 3.18 6.12 7.86
C ASP A 175 3.73 4.69 7.87
N GLY A 176 2.89 3.78 7.38
CA GLY A 176 3.11 2.34 7.41
C GLY A 176 3.53 1.77 6.06
N LEU A 177 2.83 0.72 5.61
CA LEU A 177 3.11 0.05 4.34
C LEU A 177 2.50 0.76 3.12
N SER A 178 1.61 1.73 3.31
CA SER A 178 1.11 2.59 2.25
C SER A 178 0.98 4.01 2.73
N SER A 179 1.83 4.89 2.22
CA SER A 179 1.72 6.34 2.44
C SER A 179 0.52 6.92 1.67
N ALA A 180 0.24 6.38 0.47
CA ALA A 180 -0.90 6.78 -0.35
C ALA A 180 -2.24 6.58 0.37
N ALA A 181 -2.36 5.56 1.22
CA ALA A 181 -3.57 5.31 2.01
C ALA A 181 -3.84 6.43 3.02
N ILE A 182 -2.78 6.96 3.66
CA ILE A 182 -2.90 8.08 4.58
C ILE A 182 -3.28 9.34 3.82
N GLU A 183 -2.59 9.65 2.72
CA GLU A 183 -2.84 10.85 1.91
C GLU A 183 -4.27 10.90 1.34
N ALA A 184 -4.80 9.74 0.93
CA ALA A 184 -6.13 9.64 0.35
C ALA A 184 -7.27 9.79 1.37
N ASN A 185 -7.06 9.42 2.64
CA ASN A 185 -8.17 9.25 3.58
C ASN A 185 -8.10 10.14 4.82
N ILE A 186 -6.91 10.60 5.24
CA ILE A 186 -6.75 11.21 6.56
C ILE A 186 -7.46 12.56 6.71
N ARG A 187 -7.53 13.35 5.60
CA ARG A 187 -8.21 14.65 5.60
C ARG A 187 -9.71 14.53 5.87
N ASP A 188 -10.30 13.40 5.53
CA ASP A 188 -11.74 13.16 5.69
C ASP A 188 -12.06 12.43 6.99
N VAL A 189 -11.26 11.42 7.36
CA VAL A 189 -11.54 10.58 8.53
C VAL A 189 -11.36 11.33 9.85
N ILE A 190 -10.32 12.19 9.98
CA ILE A 190 -10.06 12.91 11.23
C ILE A 190 -11.16 13.92 11.57
N PRO A 191 -11.61 14.80 10.66
CA PRO A 191 -12.73 15.69 10.94
C PRO A 191 -14.04 14.93 11.22
N ALA A 192 -14.32 13.86 10.46
CA ALA A 192 -15.53 13.03 10.67
C ALA A 192 -15.53 12.36 12.05
N LEU A 193 -14.36 11.82 12.47
CA LEU A 193 -14.18 11.28 13.81
C LEU A 193 -14.43 12.34 14.89
N LYS A 194 -13.81 13.53 14.76
CA LYS A 194 -14.04 14.64 15.71
C LYS A 194 -15.51 15.01 15.81
N GLN A 195 -16.20 15.08 14.67
CA GLN A 195 -17.63 15.40 14.67
C GLN A 195 -18.46 14.30 15.32
N GLY A 196 -18.18 13.03 15.04
CA GLY A 196 -18.86 11.89 15.67
C GLY A 196 -18.68 11.86 17.19
N LEU A 197 -17.48 12.19 17.68
CA LEU A 197 -17.17 12.22 19.10
C LEU A 197 -17.94 13.31 19.88
N LYS A 198 -18.27 14.45 19.26
CA LYS A 198 -19.06 15.53 19.88
C LYS A 198 -20.41 15.02 20.38
N LYS A 199 -21.01 14.06 19.69
CA LYS A 199 -22.27 13.42 20.10
C LYS A 199 -22.17 12.78 21.50
N TYR A 200 -20.98 12.38 21.89
CA TYR A 200 -20.68 11.69 23.15
C TYR A 200 -19.97 12.56 24.17
N ASN A 201 -19.81 13.87 23.90
CA ASN A 201 -18.99 14.79 24.69
C ASN A 201 -17.55 14.26 24.88
N LEU A 202 -17.02 13.64 23.84
CA LEU A 202 -15.65 13.15 23.73
C LEU A 202 -14.86 13.99 22.74
N ASP A 203 -13.57 14.12 22.99
CA ASP A 203 -12.64 14.78 22.11
C ASP A 203 -11.24 14.18 22.31
N PHE A 204 -10.35 14.42 21.37
CA PHE A 204 -8.92 14.14 21.50
C PHE A 204 -8.13 15.42 21.18
N ASP A 205 -6.99 15.56 21.83
CA ASP A 205 -6.12 16.72 21.68
C ASP A 205 -5.23 16.58 20.42
N LYS A 206 -3.93 16.54 20.59
CA LYS A 206 -2.96 16.45 19.51
C LYS A 206 -2.92 15.05 18.92
N VAL A 207 -2.77 14.98 17.59
CA VAL A 207 -2.56 13.74 16.84
C VAL A 207 -1.06 13.55 16.63
N LEU A 208 -0.54 12.38 16.96
CA LEU A 208 0.84 12.01 16.65
C LEU A 208 0.90 11.46 15.22
N PHE A 209 1.90 11.88 14.47
CA PHE A 209 2.25 11.27 13.17
C PHE A 209 3.53 10.46 13.35
N VAL A 210 3.44 9.14 13.14
CA VAL A 210 4.56 8.20 13.35
C VAL A 210 5.11 7.74 12.01
N LYS A 211 6.32 8.17 11.66
CA LYS A 211 7.03 7.67 10.47
C LYS A 211 7.58 6.27 10.71
N TYR A 212 7.48 5.40 9.70
CA TYR A 212 7.89 3.99 9.77
C TYR A 212 7.14 3.18 10.82
N CYS A 213 5.81 3.35 10.84
CA CYS A 213 4.92 2.84 11.87
C CYS A 213 4.47 1.40 11.60
N ARG A 214 4.61 0.53 12.59
CA ARG A 214 3.91 -0.76 12.68
C ARG A 214 2.83 -0.67 13.75
N VAL A 215 1.80 -1.51 13.63
CA VAL A 215 0.64 -1.47 14.54
C VAL A 215 1.02 -1.43 16.03
N PRO A 216 1.97 -2.26 16.52
CA PRO A 216 2.34 -2.22 17.93
C PRO A 216 3.08 -0.95 18.39
N ALA A 217 3.39 0.01 17.50
CA ALA A 217 3.89 1.33 17.94
C ALA A 217 2.86 2.08 18.79
N MET A 218 1.58 1.72 18.70
CA MET A 218 0.53 2.27 19.59
C MET A 218 0.69 1.86 21.04
N ASP A 219 1.39 0.77 21.35
CA ASP A 219 1.53 0.24 22.72
C ASP A 219 2.42 1.13 23.60
N PRO A 220 3.67 1.45 23.23
CA PRO A 220 4.47 2.41 24.00
C PRO A 220 3.83 3.80 24.04
N ILE A 221 3.10 4.23 23.01
CA ILE A 221 2.33 5.50 23.06
C ILE A 221 1.23 5.41 24.11
N GLY A 222 0.54 4.27 24.21
CA GLY A 222 -0.47 4.01 25.22
C GLY A 222 0.09 4.06 26.65
N GLU A 223 1.23 3.42 26.89
CA GLU A 223 1.91 3.47 28.19
C GLU A 223 2.38 4.89 28.57
N ILE A 224 2.94 5.62 27.61
CA ILE A 224 3.42 6.99 27.84
C ILE A 224 2.25 7.93 28.13
N SER A 225 1.18 7.85 27.35
CA SER A 225 0.01 8.73 27.48
C SER A 225 -0.93 8.35 28.62
N ASP A 226 -0.89 7.08 29.08
CA ASP A 226 -1.90 6.49 29.98
C ASP A 226 -3.32 6.75 29.50
N ALA A 227 -3.52 6.75 28.18
CA ALA A 227 -4.82 7.00 27.57
C ALA A 227 -5.72 5.77 27.71
N ASP A 228 -7.04 6.02 27.93
CA ASP A 228 -8.00 4.92 28.03
C ASP A 228 -8.19 4.21 26.68
N VAL A 229 -8.23 4.94 25.56
CA VAL A 229 -8.32 4.37 24.22
C VAL A 229 -7.27 5.00 23.32
N VAL A 230 -6.51 4.16 22.64
CA VAL A 230 -5.59 4.59 21.57
C VAL A 230 -6.11 4.10 20.23
N CYS A 231 -6.14 4.98 19.23
CA CYS A 231 -6.50 4.67 17.86
C CYS A 231 -5.33 5.02 16.94
N LEU A 232 -4.87 4.03 16.19
CA LEU A 232 -3.85 4.17 15.16
C LEU A 232 -4.47 3.99 13.78
N PHE A 233 -4.47 5.05 12.97
CA PHE A 233 -4.72 4.96 11.54
C PHE A 233 -3.41 4.61 10.82
N VAL A 234 -3.40 3.56 10.01
CA VAL A 234 -2.21 3.12 9.29
C VAL A 234 -2.56 2.57 7.92
N GLY A 235 -1.72 2.85 6.91
CA GLY A 235 -1.89 2.28 5.57
C GLY A 235 -1.71 0.77 5.57
N GLU A 236 -2.66 0.07 4.96
CA GLU A 236 -2.59 -1.38 4.75
C GLU A 236 -1.54 -1.73 3.70
N ARG A 237 -1.14 -3.00 3.63
CA ARG A 237 -0.27 -3.48 2.56
C ARG A 237 -0.94 -3.26 1.20
N PRO A 238 -0.32 -2.51 0.28
CA PRO A 238 -0.87 -2.32 -1.07
C PRO A 238 -1.03 -3.65 -1.80
N GLY A 239 -2.10 -3.74 -2.57
CA GLY A 239 -2.38 -4.88 -3.43
C GLY A 239 -2.65 -4.44 -4.86
N LEU A 240 -2.99 -5.41 -5.74
CA LEU A 240 -3.29 -5.12 -7.14
C LEU A 240 -4.61 -4.38 -7.36
N VAL A 241 -5.46 -4.26 -6.33
CA VAL A 241 -6.77 -3.59 -6.41
C VAL A 241 -6.65 -2.13 -6.04
N THR A 242 -5.97 -1.83 -4.94
CA THR A 242 -5.75 -0.48 -4.46
C THR A 242 -4.49 -0.40 -3.60
N ALA A 243 -3.86 0.76 -3.63
CA ALA A 243 -2.80 1.16 -2.70
C ALA A 243 -3.33 2.10 -1.60
N GLU A 244 -4.60 2.52 -1.67
CA GLU A 244 -5.20 3.56 -0.83
C GLU A 244 -5.96 3.01 0.39
N SER A 245 -5.92 1.70 0.63
CA SER A 245 -6.64 1.10 1.78
C SER A 245 -5.94 1.41 3.09
N MET A 246 -6.69 1.98 4.03
CA MET A 246 -6.27 2.33 5.38
C MET A 246 -7.04 1.50 6.42
N SER A 247 -6.41 1.19 7.55
CA SER A 247 -7.05 0.60 8.72
C SER A 247 -6.93 1.50 9.93
N ALA A 248 -7.94 1.43 10.80
CA ALA A 248 -7.90 1.97 12.16
C ALA A 248 -7.77 0.81 13.15
N TYR A 249 -6.65 0.74 13.87
CA TYR A 249 -6.44 -0.19 14.98
C TYR A 249 -6.74 0.54 16.30
N ILE A 250 -7.63 -0.04 17.09
CA ILE A 250 -8.16 0.61 18.29
C ILE A 250 -8.00 -0.34 19.47
N ALA A 251 -7.42 0.15 20.56
CA ALA A 251 -7.22 -0.66 21.76
C ALA A 251 -7.55 0.11 23.02
N TYR A 252 -8.16 -0.58 23.98
CA TYR A 252 -8.37 -0.07 25.33
C TYR A 252 -7.10 -0.32 26.15
N ARG A 253 -6.49 0.76 26.67
CA ARG A 253 -5.26 0.79 27.48
C ARG A 253 -4.16 -0.13 26.92
N PRO A 254 -3.70 0.11 25.67
CA PRO A 254 -2.67 -0.73 25.09
C PRO A 254 -1.35 -0.61 25.86
N THR A 255 -0.68 -1.75 26.00
CA THR A 255 0.62 -1.87 26.66
C THR A 255 1.56 -2.70 25.79
N VAL A 256 2.86 -2.52 25.96
CA VAL A 256 3.87 -3.31 25.24
C VAL A 256 3.67 -4.79 25.51
N GLY A 257 3.55 -5.56 24.41
CA GLY A 257 3.26 -6.98 24.47
C GLY A 257 1.78 -7.36 24.51
N MET A 258 0.87 -6.39 24.35
CA MET A 258 -0.57 -6.67 24.24
C MET A 258 -0.85 -7.65 23.11
N PRO A 259 -1.65 -8.72 23.33
CA PRO A 259 -2.07 -9.64 22.26
C PRO A 259 -2.86 -8.93 21.17
N GLU A 260 -2.57 -9.26 19.91
CA GLU A 260 -3.26 -8.66 18.74
C GLU A 260 -4.78 -8.85 18.78
N SER A 261 -5.28 -9.95 19.36
CA SER A 261 -6.71 -10.23 19.55
C SER A 261 -7.44 -9.20 20.43
N ARG A 262 -6.71 -8.39 21.21
CA ARG A 262 -7.27 -7.32 22.04
C ARG A 262 -7.38 -5.99 21.29
N ARG A 263 -7.00 -5.93 20.01
CA ARG A 263 -7.22 -4.76 19.14
C ARG A 263 -8.50 -4.94 18.33
N THR A 264 -9.34 -3.92 18.34
CA THR A 264 -10.47 -3.81 17.40
C THR A 264 -9.95 -3.15 16.13
N VAL A 265 -10.36 -3.66 14.97
CA VAL A 265 -9.89 -3.15 13.69
C VAL A 265 -11.09 -2.75 12.83
N VAL A 266 -11.02 -1.54 12.29
CA VAL A 266 -11.86 -1.10 11.17
C VAL A 266 -10.95 -1.01 9.96
N SER A 267 -11.08 -1.95 9.03
CA SER A 267 -10.23 -2.07 7.85
C SER A 267 -10.94 -1.65 6.58
N ASN A 268 -10.20 -1.67 5.46
CA ASN A 268 -10.75 -1.39 4.13
C ASN A 268 -11.33 0.04 4.02
N ILE A 269 -10.70 1.00 4.69
CA ILE A 269 -11.07 2.42 4.64
C ILE A 269 -10.47 3.02 3.37
N HIS A 270 -11.29 3.16 2.34
CA HIS A 270 -10.95 3.81 1.08
C HIS A 270 -12.20 3.99 0.22
N LYS A 271 -12.09 4.74 -0.88
CA LYS A 271 -13.19 5.08 -1.79
C LYS A 271 -13.98 3.87 -2.32
N GLY A 272 -13.34 2.72 -2.52
CA GLY A 272 -13.97 1.49 -3.01
C GLY A 272 -14.40 0.51 -1.91
N GLY A 273 -14.15 0.83 -0.65
CA GLY A 273 -14.52 0.08 0.55
C GLY A 273 -15.43 0.89 1.46
N THR A 274 -15.04 1.05 2.72
CA THR A 274 -15.75 1.96 3.66
C THR A 274 -15.23 3.38 3.43
N PRO A 275 -16.08 4.34 3.02
CA PRO A 275 -15.66 5.73 2.87
C PRO A 275 -15.09 6.32 4.16
N ALA A 276 -14.05 7.16 4.05
CA ALA A 276 -13.33 7.71 5.19
C ALA A 276 -14.25 8.45 6.19
N VAL A 277 -15.25 9.18 5.69
CA VAL A 277 -16.24 9.89 6.53
C VAL A 277 -17.11 8.92 7.33
N GLU A 278 -17.59 7.85 6.70
CA GLU A 278 -18.39 6.82 7.37
C GLU A 278 -17.54 6.07 8.42
N ALA A 279 -16.30 5.71 8.06
CA ALA A 279 -15.37 5.08 8.99
C ALA A 279 -15.11 5.97 10.22
N GLY A 280 -14.89 7.27 10.03
CA GLY A 280 -14.70 8.21 11.14
C GLY A 280 -15.88 8.27 12.09
N ALA A 281 -17.10 8.34 11.56
CA ALA A 281 -18.33 8.33 12.35
C ALA A 281 -18.50 7.01 13.13
N TYR A 282 -18.28 5.88 12.46
CA TYR A 282 -18.37 4.55 13.09
C TYR A 282 -17.33 4.31 14.17
N ILE A 283 -16.10 4.79 13.98
CA ILE A 283 -15.02 4.71 14.98
C ILE A 283 -15.40 5.49 16.24
N ALA A 284 -16.13 6.61 16.14
CA ALA A 284 -16.62 7.34 17.31
C ALA A 284 -17.58 6.50 18.17
N ASP A 285 -18.45 5.71 17.54
CA ASP A 285 -19.35 4.78 18.24
C ASP A 285 -18.55 3.65 18.93
N ILE A 286 -17.49 3.15 18.27
CA ILE A 286 -16.58 2.16 18.85
C ILE A 286 -15.90 2.73 20.09
N PHE A 287 -15.37 3.96 20.05
CA PHE A 287 -14.71 4.59 21.20
C PHE A 287 -15.66 4.70 22.41
N LYS A 288 -16.88 5.16 22.19
CA LYS A 288 -17.90 5.19 23.24
C LYS A 288 -18.07 3.80 23.89
N ASN A 289 -18.30 2.78 23.06
CA ASN A 289 -18.49 1.41 23.55
C ASN A 289 -17.28 0.87 24.31
N MET A 290 -16.06 1.16 23.85
CA MET A 290 -14.83 0.76 24.55
C MET A 290 -14.67 1.43 25.90
N LEU A 291 -14.96 2.71 25.99
CA LEU A 291 -14.89 3.46 27.25
C LEU A 291 -15.93 2.97 28.27
N GLU A 292 -17.13 2.63 27.83
CA GLU A 292 -18.20 2.11 28.70
C GLU A 292 -17.88 0.69 29.19
N LYS A 293 -17.48 -0.20 28.26
CA LYS A 293 -17.18 -1.61 28.59
C LYS A 293 -15.78 -1.82 29.17
N LYS A 294 -14.87 -0.86 29.00
CA LYS A 294 -13.43 -0.94 29.36
C LYS A 294 -12.73 -2.15 28.76
N LYS A 295 -13.04 -2.44 27.51
CA LYS A 295 -12.56 -3.61 26.74
C LYS A 295 -12.37 -3.28 25.27
N SER A 296 -11.54 -4.05 24.58
CA SER A 296 -11.33 -3.98 23.14
C SER A 296 -11.10 -5.35 22.51
N GLY A 297 -11.03 -5.43 21.20
CA GLY A 297 -10.83 -6.67 20.46
C GLY A 297 -11.97 -7.67 20.67
N ILE A 298 -11.61 -8.92 20.82
CA ILE A 298 -12.59 -10.02 20.98
C ILE A 298 -13.43 -9.91 22.26
N GLU A 299 -12.96 -9.17 23.26
CA GLU A 299 -13.66 -8.95 24.52
C GLU A 299 -14.71 -7.83 24.45
N LEU A 300 -14.75 -7.05 23.35
CA LEU A 300 -15.69 -5.94 23.19
C LEU A 300 -17.10 -6.40 22.82
N LYS A 301 -17.25 -7.62 22.34
CA LYS A 301 -18.53 -8.22 21.92
C LYS A 301 -19.55 -8.33 23.03
#